data_404bd8f8eb2faf17d1811e7e7ea20cf5
#
_entry.id   404bd8f8eb2faf17d1811e7e7ea20cf5
#
_cell.length_a   1.000
_cell.length_b   1.000
_cell.length_c   1.000
_cell.angle_alpha   90.00
_cell.angle_beta   90.00
_cell.angle_gamma   90.00
#
_symmetry.space_group_name_H-M   'P 1'
#
loop_
_entity.id
_entity.type
_entity.pdbx_description
1 polymer ?
#
loop_
_entity_poly.entity_id
_entity_poly.type
_entity_poly.pdbx_seq_one_letter_code
_entity_poly.pdbx_strand_id
1 'polypeptide(L)'
;MYYRINEDGKVLDFSKNKFHDDCLYTDKNIIVAWDGNAYVDGTQPQEPLELVQKRIQTELTDAVQEHLDASAKRFGYDHCNSACTYVDTGVQRFDDEGRAFRAWRSAVWSKTYEIFAEVQTGEREMPTEDQLLAMLPALEISYS
;
A
#
# COMPACT_ATOMS: atom_id res chain seq x y z
N MET A 1 15.33 11.47 -29.86
CA MET A 1 15.52 12.40 -28.73
C MET A 1 17.00 12.61 -28.46
N TYR A 2 17.46 13.83 -28.44
CA TYR A 2 18.82 14.19 -28.01
C TYR A 2 18.84 14.46 -26.53
N TYR A 3 19.90 14.04 -25.82
CA TYR A 3 19.97 14.14 -24.36
C TYR A 3 21.41 14.26 -23.87
N ARG A 4 21.60 14.75 -22.66
CA ARG A 4 22.87 14.72 -21.93
C ARG A 4 22.70 13.99 -20.62
N ILE A 5 23.74 13.30 -20.21
CA ILE A 5 23.77 12.55 -18.95
C ILE A 5 24.93 12.99 -18.06
N ASN A 6 24.79 12.79 -16.76
CA ASN A 6 25.90 12.89 -15.82
C ASN A 6 26.68 11.57 -15.73
N GLU A 7 27.68 11.53 -14.86
CA GLU A 7 28.53 10.34 -14.63
C GLU A 7 27.72 9.10 -14.15
N ASP A 8 26.58 9.31 -13.49
CA ASP A 8 25.67 8.26 -13.01
C ASP A 8 24.66 7.81 -14.08
N GLY A 9 24.71 8.34 -15.28
CA GLY A 9 23.76 8.02 -16.35
C GLY A 9 22.39 8.72 -16.25
N LYS A 10 22.21 9.66 -15.31
CA LYS A 10 20.98 10.45 -15.18
C LYS A 10 20.89 11.48 -16.29
N VAL A 11 19.70 11.59 -16.89
CA VAL A 11 19.46 12.59 -17.93
C VAL A 11 19.35 13.97 -17.29
N LEU A 12 20.20 14.87 -17.72
CA LEU A 12 20.23 16.27 -17.24
C LEU A 12 19.24 17.14 -18.01
N ASP A 13 19.23 16.96 -19.33
CA ASP A 13 18.36 17.69 -20.25
C ASP A 13 18.14 16.86 -21.53
N PHE A 14 17.05 17.15 -22.24
CA PHE A 14 16.71 16.47 -23.49
C PHE A 14 15.85 17.35 -24.41
N SER A 15 15.94 17.12 -25.72
CA SER A 15 15.17 17.84 -26.74
C SER A 15 14.98 16.99 -27.99
N LYS A 16 13.98 17.32 -28.78
CA LYS A 16 13.79 16.72 -30.13
C LYS A 16 14.89 17.15 -31.10
N ASN A 17 15.47 18.32 -30.90
CA ASN A 17 16.55 18.86 -31.74
C ASN A 17 17.89 18.81 -30.99
N LYS A 18 18.97 18.61 -31.75
CA LYS A 18 20.33 18.69 -31.18
C LYS A 18 20.58 20.09 -30.65
N PHE A 19 20.90 20.23 -29.38
CA PHE A 19 21.06 21.49 -28.67
C PHE A 19 22.49 21.75 -28.17
N HIS A 20 23.33 20.71 -28.18
CA HIS A 20 24.73 20.81 -27.76
C HIS A 20 25.58 19.80 -28.54
N ASP A 21 26.90 20.08 -28.69
CA ASP A 21 27.79 19.18 -29.46
C ASP A 21 28.05 17.85 -28.80
N ASP A 22 27.96 17.78 -27.47
CA ASP A 22 28.12 16.57 -26.65
C ASP A 22 26.82 15.81 -26.40
N CYS A 23 25.69 16.17 -27.04
CA CYS A 23 24.45 15.45 -26.94
C CYS A 23 24.55 14.04 -27.51
N LEU A 24 24.00 13.11 -26.78
CA LEU A 24 23.73 11.74 -27.23
C LEU A 24 22.36 11.69 -27.93
N TYR A 25 22.14 10.63 -28.69
CA TYR A 25 20.84 10.40 -29.35
C TYR A 25 20.30 9.04 -28.96
N THR A 26 18.97 9.00 -28.76
CA THR A 26 18.21 7.77 -28.55
C THR A 26 16.86 7.84 -29.27
N ASP A 27 16.40 6.70 -29.76
CA ASP A 27 15.02 6.48 -30.23
C ASP A 27 14.07 6.05 -29.10
N LYS A 28 14.62 5.74 -27.91
CA LYS A 28 13.89 5.38 -26.71
C LYS A 28 13.35 6.59 -25.99
N ASN A 29 12.36 6.36 -25.13
CA ASN A 29 11.80 7.40 -24.27
C ASN A 29 12.75 7.79 -23.14
N ILE A 30 12.62 9.01 -22.68
CA ILE A 30 13.19 9.45 -21.39
C ILE A 30 12.11 9.25 -20.34
N ILE A 31 12.43 8.52 -19.30
CA ILE A 31 11.50 8.17 -18.22
C ILE A 31 12.02 8.65 -16.87
N VAL A 32 11.12 8.88 -15.93
CA VAL A 32 11.47 9.16 -14.54
C VAL A 32 11.47 7.85 -13.78
N ALA A 33 12.61 7.53 -13.16
CA ALA A 33 12.77 6.32 -12.37
C ALA A 33 12.26 6.50 -10.92
N TRP A 34 12.33 5.42 -10.17
CA TRP A 34 11.89 5.37 -8.75
C TRP A 34 12.60 6.40 -7.85
N ASP A 35 13.83 6.79 -8.19
CA ASP A 35 14.64 7.77 -7.45
C ASP A 35 14.32 9.24 -7.80
N GLY A 36 13.32 9.47 -8.67
CA GLY A 36 12.90 10.78 -9.14
C GLY A 36 13.78 11.37 -10.24
N ASN A 37 14.81 10.67 -10.69
CA ASN A 37 15.70 11.11 -11.75
C ASN A 37 15.26 10.58 -13.11
N ALA A 38 15.63 11.30 -14.18
CA ALA A 38 15.35 10.92 -15.55
C ALA A 38 16.45 10.03 -16.13
N TYR A 39 16.04 9.03 -16.89
CA TYR A 39 16.93 8.08 -17.59
C TYR A 39 16.38 7.76 -18.96
N VAL A 40 17.26 7.30 -19.85
CA VAL A 40 16.82 6.64 -21.09
C VAL A 40 16.19 5.30 -20.71
N ASP A 41 15.01 5.00 -21.24
CA ASP A 41 14.28 3.77 -20.94
C ASP A 41 15.16 2.53 -21.17
N GLY A 42 15.24 1.69 -20.15
CA GLY A 42 16.11 0.52 -20.09
C GLY A 42 17.49 0.75 -19.43
N THR A 43 17.85 2.01 -19.08
CA THR A 43 19.10 2.34 -18.37
C THR A 43 18.91 2.73 -16.91
N GLN A 44 17.66 2.89 -16.48
CA GLN A 44 17.34 3.24 -15.11
C GLN A 44 17.78 2.16 -14.13
N PRO A 45 18.23 2.53 -12.92
CA PRO A 45 18.55 1.56 -11.89
C PRO A 45 17.28 0.84 -11.42
N GLN A 46 17.43 -0.41 -11.03
CA GLN A 46 16.33 -1.15 -10.42
C GLN A 46 16.03 -0.59 -9.02
N GLU A 47 14.74 -0.48 -8.71
CA GLU A 47 14.30 -0.13 -7.36
C GLU A 47 14.77 -1.22 -6.38
N PRO A 48 15.40 -0.83 -5.25
CA PRO A 48 15.79 -1.79 -4.23
C PRO A 48 14.61 -2.63 -3.74
N LEU A 49 14.78 -3.93 -3.63
CA LEU A 49 13.72 -4.86 -3.24
C LEU A 49 13.08 -4.49 -1.90
N GLU A 50 13.88 -4.01 -0.95
CA GLU A 50 13.41 -3.56 0.36
C GLU A 50 12.41 -2.39 0.26
N LEU A 51 12.64 -1.45 -0.64
CA LEU A 51 11.73 -0.32 -0.88
C LEU A 51 10.43 -0.78 -1.52
N VAL A 52 10.51 -1.71 -2.48
CA VAL A 52 9.33 -2.31 -3.11
C VAL A 52 8.49 -3.04 -2.07
N GLN A 53 9.11 -3.85 -1.24
CA GLN A 53 8.41 -4.59 -0.17
C GLN A 53 7.75 -3.66 0.84
N LYS A 54 8.44 -2.60 1.25
CA LYS A 54 7.90 -1.60 2.17
C LYS A 54 6.69 -0.87 1.58
N ARG A 55 6.75 -0.51 0.30
CA ARG A 55 5.62 0.13 -0.41
C ARG A 55 4.42 -0.80 -0.46
N ILE A 56 4.61 -2.05 -0.87
CA ILE A 56 3.55 -3.05 -0.94
C ILE A 56 2.93 -3.28 0.45
N GLN A 57 3.74 -3.39 1.48
CA GLN A 57 3.25 -3.56 2.86
C GLN A 57 2.42 -2.36 3.30
N THR A 58 2.81 -1.14 2.95
CA THR A 58 2.03 0.08 3.23
C THR A 58 0.69 0.05 2.51
N GLU A 59 0.67 -0.26 1.21
CA GLU A 59 -0.55 -0.39 0.41
C GLU A 59 -1.50 -1.44 0.99
N LEU A 60 -0.99 -2.59 1.40
CA LEU A 60 -1.77 -3.65 2.04
C LEU A 60 -2.33 -3.22 3.41
N THR A 61 -1.54 -2.50 4.19
CA THR A 61 -1.98 -1.93 5.47
C THR A 61 -3.13 -0.95 5.28
N ASP A 62 -3.04 -0.08 4.28
CA ASP A 62 -4.11 0.86 3.92
C ASP A 62 -5.37 0.12 3.47
N ALA A 63 -5.23 -0.93 2.66
CA ALA A 63 -6.34 -1.76 2.23
C ALA A 63 -7.06 -2.46 3.40
N VAL A 64 -6.33 -2.93 4.40
CA VAL A 64 -6.91 -3.50 5.63
C VAL A 64 -7.70 -2.44 6.39
N GLN A 65 -7.16 -1.23 6.54
CA GLN A 65 -7.87 -0.14 7.20
C GLN A 65 -9.14 0.26 6.45
N GLU A 66 -9.09 0.37 5.13
CA GLU A 66 -10.27 0.62 4.31
C GLU A 66 -11.33 -0.47 4.45
N HIS A 67 -10.92 -1.72 4.52
CA HIS A 67 -11.82 -2.86 4.74
C HIS A 67 -12.55 -2.77 6.10
N LEU A 68 -11.82 -2.42 7.16
CA LEU A 68 -12.39 -2.19 8.48
C LEU A 68 -13.41 -1.03 8.46
N ASP A 69 -13.04 0.08 7.85
CA ASP A 69 -13.87 1.29 7.79
C ASP A 69 -15.12 1.10 6.91
N ALA A 70 -14.98 0.43 5.78
CA ALA A 70 -16.11 0.09 4.91
C ALA A 70 -17.13 -0.80 5.62
N SER A 71 -16.67 -1.74 6.43
CA SER A 71 -17.56 -2.59 7.25
C SER A 71 -18.30 -1.77 8.30
N ALA A 72 -17.63 -0.85 8.98
CA ALA A 72 -18.26 0.04 9.97
C ALA A 72 -19.31 0.95 9.33
N LYS A 73 -19.06 1.47 8.14
CA LYS A 73 -20.01 2.32 7.39
C LYS A 73 -21.32 1.60 7.07
N ARG A 74 -21.28 0.29 6.83
CA ARG A 74 -22.51 -0.51 6.61
C ARG A 74 -23.44 -0.51 7.82
N PHE A 75 -22.91 -0.31 9.02
CA PHE A 75 -23.66 -0.22 10.27
C PHE A 75 -23.99 1.23 10.67
N GLY A 76 -23.63 2.23 9.83
CA GLY A 76 -23.91 3.64 10.07
C GLY A 76 -22.84 4.38 10.84
N TYR A 77 -21.68 3.79 11.08
CA TYR A 77 -20.54 4.44 11.71
C TYR A 77 -19.63 5.12 10.68
N ASP A 78 -18.94 6.19 11.06
CA ASP A 78 -18.04 6.93 10.16
C ASP A 78 -16.85 6.08 9.74
N HIS A 79 -16.27 5.34 10.69
CA HIS A 79 -15.14 4.42 10.50
C HIS A 79 -15.08 3.41 11.66
N CYS A 80 -14.21 2.42 11.54
CA CYS A 80 -14.09 1.35 12.53
C CYS A 80 -13.77 1.85 13.94
N ASN A 81 -12.90 2.84 14.08
CA ASN A 81 -12.59 3.42 15.39
C ASN A 81 -13.81 4.07 16.04
N SER A 82 -14.67 4.75 15.29
CA SER A 82 -15.94 5.27 15.80
C SER A 82 -16.82 4.15 16.34
N ALA A 83 -17.01 3.08 15.58
CA ALA A 83 -17.79 1.91 16.04
C ALA A 83 -17.26 1.35 17.36
N CYS A 84 -15.94 1.24 17.49
CA CYS A 84 -15.29 0.73 18.72
C CYS A 84 -15.53 1.59 19.97
N THR A 85 -15.96 2.85 19.83
CA THR A 85 -16.22 3.75 20.96
C THR A 85 -17.61 3.58 21.57
N TYR A 86 -18.53 2.90 20.90
CA TYR A 86 -19.91 2.73 21.34
C TYR A 86 -20.14 1.62 22.36
N VAL A 87 -19.10 1.29 23.13
CA VAL A 87 -19.16 0.32 24.23
C VAL A 87 -19.59 1.07 25.51
N ASP A 88 -20.46 0.42 26.29
CA ASP A 88 -20.95 0.92 27.58
C ASP A 88 -21.71 2.27 27.50
N THR A 89 -22.42 2.50 26.39
CA THR A 89 -23.22 3.72 26.17
C THR A 89 -24.63 3.66 26.79
N GLY A 90 -25.04 2.51 27.32
CA GLY A 90 -26.39 2.29 27.82
C GLY A 90 -27.42 1.95 26.75
N VAL A 91 -27.04 1.93 25.48
CA VAL A 91 -27.87 1.48 24.35
C VAL A 91 -27.36 0.10 23.93
N GLN A 92 -28.16 -0.94 24.19
CA GLN A 92 -27.74 -2.33 24.01
C GLN A 92 -27.24 -2.63 22.60
N ARG A 93 -27.94 -2.16 21.58
CA ARG A 93 -27.51 -2.36 20.19
C ARG A 93 -26.11 -1.77 19.93
N PHE A 94 -25.85 -0.56 20.38
CA PHE A 94 -24.55 0.07 20.18
C PHE A 94 -23.45 -0.61 20.98
N ASP A 95 -23.79 -1.09 22.18
CA ASP A 95 -22.82 -1.84 22.99
C ASP A 95 -22.45 -3.17 22.32
N ASP A 96 -23.41 -3.91 21.81
CA ASP A 96 -23.19 -5.17 21.10
C ASP A 96 -22.33 -4.94 19.83
N GLU A 97 -22.67 -3.95 19.02
CA GLU A 97 -21.90 -3.60 17.82
C GLU A 97 -20.49 -3.12 18.17
N GLY A 98 -20.36 -2.21 19.14
CA GLY A 98 -19.06 -1.70 19.57
C GLY A 98 -18.11 -2.77 20.09
N ARG A 99 -18.60 -3.71 20.88
CA ARG A 99 -17.82 -4.87 21.36
C ARG A 99 -17.38 -5.76 20.23
N ALA A 100 -18.29 -6.05 19.28
CA ALA A 100 -17.98 -6.87 18.12
C ALA A 100 -16.92 -6.22 17.23
N PHE A 101 -17.02 -4.92 16.94
CA PHE A 101 -16.01 -4.18 16.16
C PHE A 101 -14.65 -4.12 16.86
N ARG A 102 -14.61 -3.94 18.17
CA ARG A 102 -13.35 -3.96 18.93
C ARG A 102 -12.65 -5.31 18.83
N ALA A 103 -13.37 -6.39 19.05
CA ALA A 103 -12.82 -7.75 18.96
C ALA A 103 -12.38 -8.08 17.53
N TRP A 104 -13.21 -7.76 16.55
CA TRP A 104 -12.91 -8.01 15.14
C TRP A 104 -11.70 -7.21 14.64
N ARG A 105 -11.64 -5.92 14.96
CA ARG A 105 -10.50 -5.06 14.62
C ARG A 105 -9.19 -5.64 15.15
N SER A 106 -9.18 -6.07 16.39
CA SER A 106 -8.01 -6.71 17.01
C SER A 106 -7.62 -8.00 16.30
N ALA A 107 -8.59 -8.86 15.98
CA ALA A 107 -8.34 -10.12 15.27
C ALA A 107 -7.82 -9.88 13.84
N VAL A 108 -8.37 -8.89 13.12
CA VAL A 108 -7.93 -8.52 11.77
C VAL A 108 -6.48 -8.06 11.77
N TRP A 109 -6.11 -7.14 12.65
CA TRP A 109 -4.73 -6.65 12.72
C TRP A 109 -3.76 -7.72 13.20
N SER A 110 -4.15 -8.55 14.15
CA SER A 110 -3.34 -9.69 14.60
C SER A 110 -3.05 -10.65 13.45
N LYS A 111 -4.05 -10.99 12.64
CA LYS A 111 -3.88 -11.84 11.45
C LYS A 111 -3.02 -11.18 10.38
N THR A 112 -3.20 -9.88 10.16
CA THR A 112 -2.39 -9.12 9.19
C THR A 112 -0.91 -9.15 9.57
N TYR A 113 -0.59 -8.90 10.83
CA TYR A 113 0.80 -8.92 11.30
C TYR A 113 1.41 -10.32 11.29
N GLU A 114 0.63 -11.36 11.57
CA GLU A 114 1.05 -12.75 11.42
C GLU A 114 1.47 -13.05 9.97
N ILE A 115 0.64 -12.65 8.99
CA ILE A 115 0.93 -12.84 7.57
C ILE A 115 2.19 -12.07 7.16
N PHE A 116 2.36 -10.83 7.60
CA PHE A 116 3.56 -10.05 7.30
C PHE A 116 4.82 -10.66 7.92
N ALA A 117 4.74 -11.23 9.12
CA ALA A 117 5.84 -11.94 9.74
C ALA A 117 6.22 -13.20 8.95
N GLU A 118 5.25 -13.97 8.47
CA GLU A 118 5.48 -15.14 7.63
C GLU A 118 6.17 -14.77 6.29
N VAL A 119 5.82 -13.62 5.71
CA VAL A 119 6.48 -13.10 4.50
C VAL A 119 7.93 -12.73 4.80
N GLN A 120 8.21 -12.09 5.91
CA GLN A 120 9.58 -11.70 6.30
C GLN A 120 10.48 -12.91 6.58
N THR A 121 9.93 -14.00 7.10
CA THR A 121 10.68 -15.24 7.36
C THR A 121 10.80 -16.14 6.13
N GLY A 122 10.15 -15.79 5.03
CA GLY A 122 10.16 -16.59 3.80
C GLY A 122 9.19 -17.77 3.80
N GLU A 123 8.34 -17.90 4.83
CA GLU A 123 7.35 -18.98 4.94
C GLU A 123 6.18 -18.77 3.96
N ARG A 124 5.99 -17.55 3.50
CA ARG A 124 4.92 -17.15 2.60
C ARG A 124 5.39 -16.09 1.63
N GLU A 125 4.86 -16.13 0.41
CA GLU A 125 4.99 -15.01 -0.53
C GLU A 125 4.08 -13.85 -0.13
N MET A 126 4.46 -12.62 -0.53
CA MET A 126 3.64 -11.45 -0.30
C MET A 126 2.29 -11.62 -0.99
N PRO A 127 1.16 -11.59 -0.27
CA PRO A 127 -0.15 -11.72 -0.87
C PRO A 127 -0.52 -10.47 -1.69
N THR A 128 -1.42 -10.65 -2.65
CA THR A 128 -2.15 -9.53 -3.24
C THR A 128 -3.16 -8.97 -2.23
N GLU A 129 -3.71 -7.78 -2.50
CA GLU A 129 -4.76 -7.18 -1.69
C GLU A 129 -5.95 -8.15 -1.51
N ASP A 130 -6.49 -8.68 -2.61
CA ASP A 130 -7.62 -9.61 -2.57
C ASP A 130 -7.32 -10.88 -1.78
N GLN A 131 -6.11 -11.42 -1.93
CA GLN A 131 -5.68 -12.59 -1.16
C GLN A 131 -5.58 -12.29 0.33
N LEU A 132 -5.03 -11.14 0.71
CA LEU A 132 -4.94 -10.73 2.11
C LEU A 132 -6.31 -10.57 2.72
N LEU A 133 -7.20 -9.80 2.10
CA LEU A 133 -8.55 -9.56 2.62
C LEU A 133 -9.36 -10.86 2.76
N ALA A 134 -9.16 -11.81 1.85
CA ALA A 134 -9.82 -13.13 1.92
C ALA A 134 -9.34 -14.00 3.11
N MET A 135 -8.14 -13.75 3.63
CA MET A 135 -7.58 -14.47 4.78
C MET A 135 -7.96 -13.86 6.14
N LEU A 136 -8.55 -12.67 6.14
CA LEU A 136 -8.93 -11.98 7.37
C LEU A 136 -10.20 -12.57 8.00
N PRO A 137 -10.32 -12.56 9.33
CA PRO A 137 -11.53 -13.04 9.99
C PRO A 137 -12.74 -12.15 9.65
N ALA A 138 -13.91 -12.77 9.56
CA ALA A 138 -15.16 -12.08 9.31
C ALA A 138 -15.69 -11.39 10.58
N LEU A 139 -16.39 -10.26 10.41
CA LEU A 139 -17.11 -9.62 11.49
C LEU A 139 -18.34 -10.46 11.87
N GLU A 140 -18.45 -10.77 13.14
CA GLU A 140 -19.60 -11.47 13.73
C GLU A 140 -20.18 -10.62 14.87
N ILE A 141 -21.47 -10.30 14.80
CA ILE A 141 -22.17 -9.53 15.83
C ILE A 141 -23.28 -10.39 16.42
N SER A 142 -23.23 -10.57 17.75
CA SER A 142 -24.31 -11.23 18.51
C SER A 142 -25.07 -10.16 19.29
N TYR A 143 -26.35 -9.97 18.94
CA TYR A 143 -27.22 -9.02 19.64
C TYR A 143 -27.84 -9.69 20.87
N SER A 144 -27.74 -9.01 21.99
CA SER A 144 -28.29 -9.45 23.26
C SER A 144 -29.76 -9.13 23.43
#